data_d8a9067fe0e1ce7e407239888d50c35a
#
_entry.id   d8a9067fe0e1ce7e407239888d50c35a
#
_cell.length_a   1.000
_cell.length_b   1.000
_cell.length_c   1.000
_cell.angle_alpha   90.00
_cell.angle_beta   90.00
_cell.angle_gamma   90.00
#
_symmetry.space_group_name_H-M   'P 1'
#
loop_
_entity.id
_entity.type
_entity.pdbx_description
1 polymer ?
#
loop_
_entity_poly.entity_id
_entity_poly.type
_entity_poly.pdbx_seq_one_letter_code
_entity_poly.pdbx_strand_id
1 'polypeptide(L)'
;MIDENSPTTYTVMVPPGKTGSRLDKFLADMLEDFSRTRLKALIDESRVRLADTPAEMLPIDPSGKVVEGQVYVVDVPPPTAATPLAQSIPLNIVYEDDDVIVIDKPAGMVVHPAPGSPDGTLVNALLGHARDTGGGGLSGIGGVERPGIVHRLDKGTSGLMVVAKNDIAHRTLSEQFSERSIERAYYALVWGVPKPSQGEISGNIGRSPSNRKKMAVVKHGGKVALTRFKLVESYAGAASLVECRLATGRTHQIRVHMATLGHPVIGDPVYGGGGKGKRKGLSDQAAAQIDNLDHQALHAYLLGFKLNNSKIYYNFNSILPNDINELKETLKKE
;
A
#
# COMPACT_ATOMS: atom_id res chain seq x y z
N MET A 1 13.95 -33.88 0.86
CA MET A 1 13.64 -32.54 0.33
C MET A 1 12.18 -32.58 -0.08
N ILE A 2 11.32 -31.88 0.66
CA ILE A 2 9.92 -31.72 0.29
C ILE A 2 9.92 -30.71 -0.85
N ASP A 3 9.36 -31.10 -1.99
CA ASP A 3 9.23 -30.22 -3.15
C ASP A 3 8.21 -29.12 -2.79
N GLU A 4 8.71 -27.91 -2.50
CA GLU A 4 7.89 -26.74 -2.12
C GLU A 4 6.89 -26.32 -3.24
N ASN A 5 6.96 -26.97 -4.39
CA ASN A 5 6.14 -26.66 -5.57
C ASN A 5 5.00 -27.66 -5.78
N SER A 6 4.78 -28.60 -4.85
CA SER A 6 3.68 -29.56 -4.95
C SER A 6 2.39 -29.06 -4.28
N PRO A 7 1.22 -29.35 -4.84
CA PRO A 7 -0.05 -29.01 -4.19
C PRO A 7 -0.16 -29.73 -2.84
N THR A 8 -0.60 -29.02 -1.82
CA THR A 8 -0.80 -29.60 -0.47
C THR A 8 -2.28 -29.86 -0.26
N THR A 9 -2.61 -31.11 0.10
CA THR A 9 -4.00 -31.52 0.38
C THR A 9 -4.23 -31.61 1.88
N TYR A 10 -5.25 -30.93 2.37
CA TYR A 10 -5.70 -30.98 3.76
C TYR A 10 -7.02 -31.75 3.85
N THR A 11 -7.14 -32.60 4.87
CA THR A 11 -8.39 -33.32 5.19
C THR A 11 -8.93 -32.80 6.51
N VAL A 12 -10.16 -32.29 6.51
CA VAL A 12 -10.80 -31.65 7.66
C VAL A 12 -12.14 -32.30 7.95
N MET A 13 -12.24 -32.96 9.10
CA MET A 13 -13.49 -33.56 9.58
C MET A 13 -14.27 -32.55 10.43
N VAL A 14 -15.59 -32.52 10.27
CA VAL A 14 -16.48 -31.68 11.09
C VAL A 14 -16.70 -32.33 12.45
N PRO A 15 -16.17 -31.73 13.54
CA PRO A 15 -16.31 -32.32 14.88
C PRO A 15 -17.72 -32.08 15.46
N PRO A 16 -18.08 -32.78 16.56
CA PRO A 16 -19.32 -32.53 17.30
C PRO A 16 -19.48 -31.04 17.67
N GLY A 17 -20.73 -30.54 17.53
CA GLY A 17 -21.07 -29.17 17.88
C GLY A 17 -20.74 -28.09 16.83
N LYS A 18 -20.17 -28.44 15.69
CA LYS A 18 -19.92 -27.47 14.57
C LYS A 18 -20.98 -27.50 13.46
N THR A 19 -21.97 -28.43 13.57
CA THR A 19 -23.11 -28.47 12.62
C THR A 19 -23.80 -27.12 12.50
N GLY A 20 -24.14 -26.72 11.25
CA GLY A 20 -24.81 -25.45 10.95
C GLY A 20 -23.90 -24.27 10.81
N SER A 21 -22.59 -24.41 11.04
CA SER A 21 -21.60 -23.39 10.71
C SER A 21 -21.45 -23.22 9.18
N ARG A 22 -21.15 -22.02 8.73
CA ARG A 22 -20.84 -21.81 7.30
C ARG A 22 -19.52 -22.49 6.95
N LEU A 23 -19.43 -23.13 5.78
CA LEU A 23 -18.25 -23.84 5.33
C LEU A 23 -16.98 -22.97 5.31
N ASP A 24 -17.07 -21.76 4.73
CA ASP A 24 -15.96 -20.82 4.64
C ASP A 24 -15.41 -20.42 6.02
N LYS A 25 -16.29 -20.30 7.02
CA LYS A 25 -15.93 -19.97 8.38
C LYS A 25 -15.37 -21.21 9.11
N PHE A 26 -16.03 -22.35 8.97
CA PHE A 26 -15.60 -23.60 9.58
C PHE A 26 -14.18 -23.98 9.16
N LEU A 27 -13.90 -23.94 7.85
CA LEU A 27 -12.55 -24.24 7.34
C LEU A 27 -11.51 -23.23 7.86
N ALA A 28 -11.85 -21.95 8.00
CA ALA A 28 -10.93 -20.95 8.55
C ALA A 28 -10.66 -21.11 10.05
N ASP A 29 -11.64 -21.67 10.78
CA ASP A 29 -11.45 -22.01 12.19
C ASP A 29 -10.56 -23.26 12.38
N MET A 30 -10.53 -24.16 11.39
CA MET A 30 -9.79 -25.44 11.46
C MET A 30 -8.40 -25.36 10.80
N LEU A 31 -8.21 -24.50 9.82
CA LEU A 31 -6.97 -24.32 9.07
C LEU A 31 -6.42 -22.90 9.35
N GLU A 32 -5.83 -22.72 10.53
CA GLU A 32 -5.39 -21.41 11.06
C GLU A 32 -4.38 -20.67 10.17
N ASP A 33 -3.62 -21.41 9.36
CA ASP A 33 -2.65 -20.85 8.40
C ASP A 33 -3.32 -20.14 7.21
N PHE A 34 -4.63 -20.34 6.99
CA PHE A 34 -5.35 -19.78 5.85
C PHE A 34 -6.38 -18.75 6.27
N SER A 35 -6.37 -17.61 5.58
CA SER A 35 -7.44 -16.64 5.77
C SER A 35 -8.78 -17.17 5.22
N ARG A 36 -9.90 -16.76 5.85
CA ARG A 36 -11.25 -17.07 5.36
C ARG A 36 -11.46 -16.67 3.88
N THR A 37 -10.85 -15.56 3.46
CA THR A 37 -10.91 -15.10 2.07
C THR A 37 -10.20 -16.06 1.12
N ARG A 38 -9.04 -16.61 1.52
CA ARG A 38 -8.33 -17.60 0.71
C ARG A 38 -9.12 -18.90 0.61
N LEU A 39 -9.68 -19.38 1.73
CA LEU A 39 -10.50 -20.59 1.74
C LEU A 39 -11.78 -20.43 0.91
N LYS A 40 -12.42 -19.26 0.99
CA LYS A 40 -13.55 -18.95 0.11
C LYS A 40 -13.14 -19.02 -1.37
N ALA A 41 -12.00 -18.44 -1.74
CA ALA A 41 -11.49 -18.51 -3.12
C ALA A 41 -11.23 -19.97 -3.55
N LEU A 42 -10.63 -20.80 -2.69
CA LEU A 42 -10.44 -22.23 -2.98
C LEU A 42 -11.76 -22.99 -3.18
N ILE A 43 -12.81 -22.63 -2.43
CA ILE A 43 -14.16 -23.21 -2.64
C ILE A 43 -14.71 -22.76 -4.00
N ASP A 44 -14.64 -21.47 -4.31
CA ASP A 44 -15.12 -20.89 -5.58
C ASP A 44 -14.33 -21.46 -6.78
N GLU A 45 -13.03 -21.81 -6.59
CA GLU A 45 -12.16 -22.47 -7.57
C GLU A 45 -12.38 -24.00 -7.67
N SER A 46 -13.40 -24.54 -6.96
CA SER A 46 -13.69 -26.00 -6.91
C SER A 46 -12.52 -26.83 -6.35
N ARG A 47 -11.70 -26.24 -5.49
CA ARG A 47 -10.58 -26.90 -4.78
C ARG A 47 -10.96 -27.51 -3.43
N VAL A 48 -12.23 -27.42 -3.07
CA VAL A 48 -12.77 -28.00 -1.84
C VAL A 48 -13.90 -28.96 -2.22
N ARG A 49 -13.85 -30.18 -1.69
CA ARG A 49 -14.85 -31.23 -1.94
C ARG A 49 -15.13 -32.03 -0.68
N LEU A 50 -16.26 -32.68 -0.61
CA LEU A 50 -16.51 -33.73 0.37
C LEU A 50 -15.73 -35.01 0.00
N ALA A 51 -15.14 -35.70 0.96
CA ALA A 51 -14.30 -36.88 0.72
C ALA A 51 -15.06 -38.00 -0.02
N ASP A 52 -16.35 -38.17 0.31
CA ASP A 52 -17.18 -39.22 -0.23
C ASP A 52 -18.01 -38.81 -1.46
N THR A 53 -17.75 -37.61 -2.01
CA THR A 53 -18.50 -37.11 -3.16
C THR A 53 -17.62 -37.14 -4.41
N PRO A 54 -18.09 -37.70 -5.53
CA PRO A 54 -17.36 -37.64 -6.80
C PRO A 54 -17.04 -36.20 -7.19
N ALA A 55 -15.86 -35.97 -7.81
CA ALA A 55 -15.39 -34.63 -8.21
C ALA A 55 -16.36 -33.91 -9.17
N GLU A 56 -17.26 -34.63 -9.79
CA GLU A 56 -18.26 -34.16 -10.75
C GLU A 56 -19.45 -33.43 -10.09
N MET A 57 -19.60 -33.49 -8.76
CA MET A 57 -20.69 -32.81 -8.01
C MET A 57 -20.27 -31.43 -7.42
N LEU A 58 -19.40 -30.72 -8.08
CA LEU A 58 -19.02 -29.34 -7.74
C LEU A 58 -19.87 -28.34 -8.54
N PRO A 59 -20.16 -27.12 -7.99
CA PRO A 59 -19.47 -26.43 -6.90
C PRO A 59 -20.16 -26.55 -5.53
N ILE A 60 -19.35 -26.52 -4.45
CA ILE A 60 -19.85 -26.42 -3.08
C ILE A 60 -20.01 -24.92 -2.76
N ASP A 61 -21.16 -24.56 -2.15
CA ASP A 61 -21.41 -23.16 -1.73
C ASP A 61 -20.55 -22.80 -0.50
N PRO A 62 -19.72 -21.73 -0.56
CA PRO A 62 -18.96 -21.24 0.60
C PRO A 62 -19.83 -20.89 1.81
N SER A 63 -21.11 -20.55 1.58
CA SER A 63 -22.08 -20.27 2.63
C SER A 63 -22.85 -21.50 3.11
N GLY A 64 -22.65 -22.64 2.46
CA GLY A 64 -23.25 -23.92 2.80
C GLY A 64 -23.01 -24.28 4.26
N LYS A 65 -23.96 -24.99 4.85
CA LYS A 65 -23.88 -25.43 6.25
C LYS A 65 -23.19 -26.79 6.37
N VAL A 66 -22.16 -26.85 7.23
CA VAL A 66 -21.47 -28.11 7.51
C VAL A 66 -22.32 -28.99 8.44
N VAL A 67 -22.17 -30.31 8.31
CA VAL A 67 -22.84 -31.32 9.16
C VAL A 67 -21.76 -32.15 9.84
N GLU A 68 -21.97 -32.47 11.13
CA GLU A 68 -21.08 -33.32 11.90
C GLU A 68 -20.79 -34.65 11.20
N GLY A 69 -19.52 -35.07 11.24
CA GLY A 69 -19.03 -36.27 10.56
C GLY A 69 -18.68 -36.07 9.09
N GLN A 70 -19.08 -34.99 8.44
CA GLN A 70 -18.60 -34.68 7.08
C GLN A 70 -17.09 -34.47 7.06
N VAL A 71 -16.46 -34.97 6.00
CA VAL A 71 -15.01 -34.80 5.77
C VAL A 71 -14.80 -34.00 4.51
N TYR A 72 -14.13 -32.85 4.63
CA TYR A 72 -13.77 -32.00 3.52
C TYR A 72 -12.30 -32.19 3.13
N VAL A 73 -12.04 -32.30 1.83
CA VAL A 73 -10.70 -32.31 1.26
C VAL A 73 -10.48 -30.95 0.62
N VAL A 74 -9.38 -30.29 1.01
CA VAL A 74 -9.00 -28.95 0.56
C VAL A 74 -7.67 -29.07 -0.19
N ASP A 75 -7.70 -28.90 -1.49
CA ASP A 75 -6.50 -28.93 -2.33
C ASP A 75 -5.96 -27.49 -2.49
N VAL A 76 -4.83 -27.23 -1.83
CA VAL A 76 -4.17 -25.93 -1.90
C VAL A 76 -3.08 -25.99 -2.97
N PRO A 77 -3.25 -25.28 -4.09
CA PRO A 77 -2.18 -25.19 -5.10
C PRO A 77 -0.95 -24.49 -4.49
N PRO A 78 0.26 -24.84 -4.97
CA PRO A 78 1.45 -24.12 -4.57
C PRO A 78 1.27 -22.62 -4.81
N PRO A 79 1.91 -21.77 -4.01
CA PRO A 79 1.88 -20.33 -4.26
C PRO A 79 2.46 -20.09 -5.66
N THR A 80 1.62 -19.80 -6.62
CA THR A 80 2.08 -19.25 -7.89
C THR A 80 2.55 -17.84 -7.59
N ALA A 81 3.87 -17.66 -7.50
CA ALA A 81 4.45 -16.32 -7.57
C ALA A 81 3.92 -15.72 -8.88
N ALA A 82 3.01 -14.77 -8.75
CA ALA A 82 2.52 -14.03 -9.91
C ALA A 82 3.70 -13.21 -10.44
N THR A 83 4.47 -13.79 -11.39
CA THR A 83 5.54 -13.06 -12.06
C THR A 83 4.90 -11.88 -12.77
N PRO A 84 5.21 -10.64 -12.36
CA PRO A 84 4.65 -9.48 -13.00
C PRO A 84 5.04 -9.45 -14.48
N LEU A 85 4.07 -9.26 -15.35
CA LEU A 85 4.32 -9.15 -16.79
C LEU A 85 4.77 -7.73 -17.13
N ALA A 86 5.72 -7.61 -18.07
CA ALA A 86 6.15 -6.34 -18.63
C ALA A 86 5.01 -5.66 -19.40
N GLN A 87 4.64 -4.44 -19.03
CA GLN A 87 3.59 -3.65 -19.68
C GLN A 87 4.14 -2.29 -20.11
N SER A 88 3.83 -1.86 -21.34
CA SER A 88 4.18 -0.51 -21.81
C SER A 88 3.24 0.52 -21.20
N ILE A 89 3.54 0.93 -19.96
CA ILE A 89 2.84 1.97 -19.23
C ILE A 89 3.79 3.17 -19.13
N PRO A 90 3.39 4.38 -19.52
CA PRO A 90 4.24 5.56 -19.43
C PRO A 90 4.70 5.83 -18.00
N LEU A 91 6.00 6.09 -17.82
CA LEU A 91 6.62 6.46 -16.55
C LEU A 91 7.15 7.89 -16.65
N ASN A 92 6.93 8.69 -15.61
CA ASN A 92 7.61 9.96 -15.44
C ASN A 92 8.97 9.70 -14.77
N ILE A 93 10.01 9.45 -15.58
CA ILE A 93 11.38 9.19 -15.12
C ILE A 93 12.07 10.54 -14.90
N VAL A 94 12.46 10.79 -13.66
CA VAL A 94 13.17 12.01 -13.24
C VAL A 94 14.67 11.87 -13.45
N TYR A 95 15.19 10.65 -13.26
CA TYR A 95 16.60 10.31 -13.41
C TYR A 95 16.75 8.81 -13.66
N GLU A 96 17.72 8.43 -14.47
CA GLU A 96 18.13 7.05 -14.70
C GLU A 96 19.61 6.96 -15.00
N ASP A 97 20.28 5.98 -14.38
CA ASP A 97 21.65 5.56 -14.69
C ASP A 97 21.74 4.02 -14.69
N ASP A 98 22.96 3.48 -14.56
CA ASP A 98 23.17 2.02 -14.53
C ASP A 98 22.75 1.39 -13.19
N ASP A 99 22.63 2.17 -12.12
CA ASP A 99 22.36 1.72 -10.77
C ASP A 99 20.90 1.89 -10.35
N VAL A 100 20.27 2.99 -10.73
CA VAL A 100 18.93 3.35 -10.25
C VAL A 100 18.06 4.01 -11.31
N ILE A 101 16.75 3.91 -11.09
CA ILE A 101 15.73 4.74 -11.74
C ILE A 101 15.02 5.54 -10.63
N VAL A 102 14.93 6.86 -10.78
CA VAL A 102 14.08 7.73 -9.95
C VAL A 102 12.88 8.16 -10.77
N ILE A 103 11.71 7.89 -10.25
CA ILE A 103 10.43 8.20 -10.90
C ILE A 103 9.61 9.15 -10.06
N ASP A 104 8.76 9.92 -10.71
CA ASP A 104 7.66 10.66 -10.09
C ASP A 104 6.35 9.87 -10.33
N LYS A 105 5.97 9.05 -9.34
CA LYS A 105 4.81 8.15 -9.43
C LYS A 105 3.51 8.95 -9.43
N PRO A 106 2.61 8.77 -10.40
CA PRO A 106 1.28 9.38 -10.33
C PRO A 106 0.44 8.79 -9.18
N ALA A 107 -0.52 9.57 -8.68
CA ALA A 107 -1.59 9.04 -7.85
C ALA A 107 -2.40 7.99 -8.64
N GLY A 108 -3.04 7.05 -7.95
CA GLY A 108 -3.80 5.96 -8.57
C GLY A 108 -2.99 4.72 -8.95
N MET A 109 -1.67 4.84 -9.16
CA MET A 109 -0.80 3.71 -9.51
C MET A 109 -0.37 2.92 -8.27
N VAL A 110 -0.61 1.60 -8.25
CA VAL A 110 -0.10 0.67 -7.24
C VAL A 110 1.37 0.35 -7.53
N VAL A 111 2.20 0.19 -6.50
CA VAL A 111 3.64 -0.04 -6.69
C VAL A 111 3.94 -1.46 -7.21
N HIS A 112 3.35 -2.49 -6.65
CA HIS A 112 3.57 -3.90 -7.02
C HIS A 112 2.27 -4.67 -7.01
N PRO A 113 2.16 -5.78 -7.75
CA PRO A 113 0.95 -6.60 -7.78
C PRO A 113 0.45 -6.96 -6.40
N ALA A 114 -0.86 -6.89 -6.21
CA ALA A 114 -1.54 -7.20 -4.96
C ALA A 114 -2.98 -7.66 -5.25
N PRO A 115 -3.66 -8.33 -4.31
CA PRO A 115 -5.09 -8.63 -4.46
C PRO A 115 -5.90 -7.37 -4.82
N GLY A 116 -6.61 -7.41 -5.95
CA GLY A 116 -7.35 -6.27 -6.51
C GLY A 116 -6.55 -5.34 -7.45
N SER A 117 -5.27 -5.63 -7.69
CA SER A 117 -4.42 -4.95 -8.68
C SER A 117 -3.33 -5.93 -9.12
N PRO A 118 -3.67 -6.98 -9.89
CA PRO A 118 -2.72 -8.01 -10.30
C PRO A 118 -1.74 -7.50 -11.36
N ASP A 119 -2.10 -6.48 -12.09
CA ASP A 119 -1.36 -5.83 -13.16
C ASP A 119 -1.55 -4.30 -13.13
N GLY A 120 -1.05 -3.59 -14.15
CA GLY A 120 -1.13 -2.12 -14.22
C GLY A 120 -0.32 -1.42 -13.12
N THR A 121 0.63 -2.11 -12.51
CA THR A 121 1.42 -1.58 -11.40
C THR A 121 2.72 -0.93 -11.88
N LEU A 122 3.36 -0.17 -10.98
CA LEU A 122 4.67 0.40 -11.27
C LEU A 122 5.69 -0.68 -11.66
N VAL A 123 5.67 -1.85 -11.01
CA VAL A 123 6.56 -2.97 -11.37
C VAL A 123 6.31 -3.43 -12.81
N ASN A 124 5.05 -3.56 -13.25
CA ASN A 124 4.74 -3.89 -14.64
C ASN A 124 5.28 -2.85 -15.63
N ALA A 125 5.14 -1.56 -15.28
CA ALA A 125 5.65 -0.45 -16.09
C ALA A 125 7.18 -0.42 -16.17
N LEU A 126 7.87 -0.65 -15.03
CA LEU A 126 9.34 -0.71 -14.98
C LEU A 126 9.90 -1.90 -15.78
N LEU A 127 9.26 -3.07 -15.70
CA LEU A 127 9.62 -4.22 -16.53
C LEU A 127 9.40 -3.92 -18.03
N GLY A 128 8.31 -3.21 -18.38
CA GLY A 128 8.06 -2.74 -19.74
C GLY A 128 9.15 -1.78 -20.21
N HIS A 129 9.50 -0.80 -19.39
CA HIS A 129 10.58 0.15 -19.68
C HIS A 129 11.92 -0.55 -19.90
N ALA A 130 12.32 -1.45 -19.01
CA ALA A 130 13.57 -2.21 -19.13
C ALA A 130 13.61 -3.06 -20.43
N ARG A 131 12.50 -3.70 -20.80
CA ARG A 131 12.36 -4.44 -22.05
C ARG A 131 12.50 -3.54 -23.29
N ASP A 132 11.80 -2.41 -23.29
CA ASP A 132 11.67 -1.52 -24.44
C ASP A 132 12.94 -0.71 -24.71
N THR A 133 13.71 -0.40 -23.65
CA THR A 133 14.98 0.36 -23.75
C THR A 133 16.21 -0.54 -23.89
N GLY A 134 16.09 -1.86 -23.63
CA GLY A 134 17.26 -2.75 -23.54
C GLY A 134 18.19 -2.38 -22.37
N GLY A 135 17.73 -1.56 -21.44
CA GLY A 135 18.50 -0.90 -20.38
C GLY A 135 18.84 -1.76 -19.16
N GLY A 136 19.01 -3.07 -19.34
CA GLY A 136 19.32 -3.99 -18.24
C GLY A 136 18.09 -4.36 -17.39
N GLY A 137 18.27 -5.31 -16.48
CA GLY A 137 17.21 -5.78 -15.58
C GLY A 137 16.98 -4.85 -14.39
N LEU A 138 15.99 -5.20 -13.59
CA LEU A 138 15.82 -4.69 -12.23
C LEU A 138 16.46 -5.67 -11.25
N SER A 139 16.94 -5.19 -10.09
CA SER A 139 17.49 -6.09 -9.06
C SER A 139 16.48 -7.15 -8.63
N GLY A 140 16.94 -8.41 -8.57
CA GLY A 140 16.15 -9.56 -8.16
C GLY A 140 16.02 -9.75 -6.64
N ILE A 141 16.73 -8.97 -5.81
CA ILE A 141 16.76 -9.15 -4.33
C ILE A 141 15.35 -9.01 -3.70
N GLY A 142 14.50 -8.17 -4.27
CA GLY A 142 13.10 -8.01 -3.81
C GLY A 142 12.20 -9.23 -4.10
N GLY A 143 12.73 -10.27 -4.74
CA GLY A 143 12.00 -11.42 -5.26
C GLY A 143 11.29 -11.11 -6.57
N VAL A 144 10.75 -12.16 -7.20
CA VAL A 144 10.10 -12.08 -8.52
C VAL A 144 8.95 -11.08 -8.55
N GLU A 145 8.24 -10.93 -7.43
CA GLU A 145 7.07 -10.05 -7.35
C GLU A 145 7.41 -8.56 -7.24
N ARG A 146 8.64 -8.22 -6.84
CA ARG A 146 9.06 -6.85 -6.49
C ARG A 146 10.46 -6.49 -6.98
N PRO A 147 10.80 -6.77 -8.25
CA PRO A 147 12.14 -6.50 -8.76
C PRO A 147 12.47 -5.00 -8.59
N GLY A 148 13.64 -4.72 -8.02
CA GLY A 148 14.17 -3.38 -7.82
C GLY A 148 13.48 -2.52 -6.74
N ILE A 149 12.39 -2.97 -6.14
CA ILE A 149 11.60 -2.18 -5.19
C ILE A 149 12.22 -2.22 -3.79
N VAL A 150 12.76 -1.10 -3.34
CA VAL A 150 13.36 -0.89 -2.01
C VAL A 150 12.42 -0.17 -1.03
N HIS A 151 11.43 0.56 -1.53
CA HIS A 151 10.38 1.21 -0.73
C HIS A 151 9.09 1.36 -1.54
N ARG A 152 8.05 1.92 -0.90
CA ARG A 152 6.76 2.08 -1.57
C ARG A 152 6.03 3.35 -1.15
N LEU A 153 5.18 3.83 -2.04
CA LEU A 153 4.12 4.80 -1.78
C LEU A 153 2.76 4.09 -1.80
N ASP A 154 1.77 4.66 -1.12
CA ASP A 154 0.38 4.19 -1.22
C ASP A 154 -0.17 4.43 -2.64
N LYS A 155 -1.21 3.69 -3.04
CA LYS A 155 -1.86 3.82 -4.36
C LYS A 155 -2.17 5.28 -4.70
N GLY A 156 -2.85 5.98 -3.80
CA GLY A 156 -3.27 7.38 -4.01
C GLY A 156 -2.22 8.43 -3.60
N THR A 157 -0.99 8.04 -3.22
CA THR A 157 0.10 8.98 -2.94
C THR A 157 0.95 9.12 -4.19
N SER A 158 1.17 10.35 -4.63
CA SER A 158 2.07 10.70 -5.74
C SER A 158 3.47 11.02 -5.26
N GLY A 159 4.43 11.12 -6.19
CA GLY A 159 5.76 11.65 -5.93
C GLY A 159 6.91 10.67 -6.08
N LEU A 160 8.07 11.11 -5.62
CA LEU A 160 9.37 10.50 -5.91
C LEU A 160 9.53 9.11 -5.29
N MET A 161 10.00 8.19 -6.12
CA MET A 161 10.45 6.85 -5.73
C MET A 161 11.76 6.50 -6.40
N VAL A 162 12.66 5.80 -5.69
CA VAL A 162 13.86 5.19 -6.25
C VAL A 162 13.69 3.68 -6.40
N VAL A 163 14.18 3.16 -7.50
CA VAL A 163 14.15 1.73 -7.88
C VAL A 163 15.58 1.31 -8.22
N ALA A 164 16.01 0.17 -7.72
CA ALA A 164 17.34 -0.36 -7.95
C ALA A 164 17.39 -1.20 -9.24
N LYS A 165 18.34 -0.91 -10.15
CA LYS A 165 18.57 -1.69 -11.38
C LYS A 165 19.46 -2.90 -11.13
N ASN A 166 20.32 -2.86 -10.14
CA ASN A 166 21.22 -3.96 -9.78
C ASN A 166 21.23 -4.25 -8.27
N ASP A 167 21.83 -5.37 -7.90
CA ASP A 167 21.82 -5.86 -6.53
C ASP A 167 22.70 -5.04 -5.58
N ILE A 168 23.71 -4.35 -6.08
CA ILE A 168 24.57 -3.48 -5.27
C ILE A 168 23.79 -2.25 -4.84
N ALA A 169 23.14 -1.58 -5.78
CA ALA A 169 22.27 -0.43 -5.49
C ALA A 169 21.12 -0.83 -4.56
N HIS A 170 20.52 -2.02 -4.78
CA HIS A 170 19.44 -2.53 -3.95
C HIS A 170 19.85 -2.67 -2.47
N ARG A 171 21.00 -3.31 -2.20
CA ARG A 171 21.51 -3.48 -0.83
C ARG A 171 21.79 -2.12 -0.19
N THR A 172 22.52 -1.25 -0.89
CA THR A 172 22.85 0.09 -0.41
C THR A 172 21.63 0.92 -0.05
N LEU A 173 20.63 0.94 -0.92
CA LEU A 173 19.40 1.66 -0.66
C LEU A 173 18.62 1.03 0.49
N SER A 174 18.52 -0.31 0.53
CA SER A 174 17.83 -1.03 1.62
C SER A 174 18.46 -0.77 2.99
N GLU A 175 19.79 -0.71 3.07
CA GLU A 175 20.54 -0.35 4.28
C GLU A 175 20.19 1.07 4.71
N GLN A 176 20.26 2.06 3.80
CA GLN A 176 19.90 3.44 4.10
C GLN A 176 18.44 3.60 4.55
N PHE A 177 17.50 2.84 3.96
CA PHE A 177 16.10 2.81 4.45
C PHE A 177 16.01 2.23 5.86
N SER A 178 16.77 1.18 6.16
CA SER A 178 16.83 0.55 7.48
C SER A 178 17.45 1.47 8.53
N GLU A 179 18.56 2.12 8.21
CA GLU A 179 19.28 3.08 9.04
C GLU A 179 18.60 4.44 9.13
N ARG A 180 17.59 4.69 8.28
CA ARG A 180 16.85 5.96 8.21
C ARG A 180 17.71 7.14 7.75
N SER A 181 18.74 6.87 6.98
CA SER A 181 19.65 7.87 6.42
C SER A 181 19.15 8.46 5.10
N ILE A 182 18.16 7.83 4.45
CA ILE A 182 17.46 8.38 3.26
C ILE A 182 16.62 9.59 3.64
N GLU A 183 16.83 10.70 2.98
CA GLU A 183 16.02 11.89 3.15
C GLU A 183 14.72 11.78 2.36
N ARG A 184 13.59 11.97 3.04
CA ARG A 184 12.24 11.92 2.43
C ARG A 184 11.35 12.96 3.07
N ALA A 185 10.74 13.79 2.23
CA ALA A 185 9.75 14.74 2.69
C ALA A 185 8.52 14.74 1.78
N TYR A 186 7.39 15.04 2.40
CA TYR A 186 6.08 15.00 1.78
C TYR A 186 5.35 16.30 2.02
N TYR A 187 4.62 16.78 1.04
CA TYR A 187 3.59 17.78 1.24
C TYR A 187 2.23 17.09 1.40
N ALA A 188 1.49 17.52 2.40
CA ALA A 188 0.12 17.07 2.67
C ALA A 188 -0.80 18.28 2.80
N LEU A 189 -1.87 18.36 1.99
CA LEU A 189 -2.99 19.25 2.29
C LEU A 189 -3.86 18.57 3.36
N VAL A 190 -4.04 19.24 4.49
CA VAL A 190 -4.78 18.70 5.63
C VAL A 190 -5.91 19.64 6.05
N TRP A 191 -6.92 19.08 6.69
CA TRP A 191 -8.00 19.85 7.26
C TRP A 191 -7.57 20.61 8.51
N GLY A 192 -7.94 21.87 8.60
CA GLY A 192 -7.63 22.76 9.72
C GLY A 192 -6.16 23.18 9.75
N VAL A 193 -5.75 23.76 10.86
CA VAL A 193 -4.38 24.28 11.08
C VAL A 193 -3.79 23.66 12.32
N PRO A 194 -2.73 22.83 12.22
CA PRO A 194 -2.10 22.20 13.36
C PRO A 194 -1.57 23.22 14.38
N LYS A 195 -1.84 22.95 15.65
CA LYS A 195 -1.29 23.70 16.77
C LYS A 195 -0.64 22.70 17.75
N PRO A 196 0.68 22.80 18.00
CA PRO A 196 1.63 23.79 17.47
C PRO A 196 1.87 23.65 15.96
N SER A 197 2.48 24.67 15.34
CA SER A 197 2.77 24.71 13.90
C SER A 197 3.84 23.71 13.44
N GLN A 198 4.55 23.10 14.35
CA GLN A 198 5.52 22.03 14.10
C GLN A 198 5.62 21.08 15.29
N GLY A 199 6.02 19.85 15.04
CA GLY A 199 6.15 18.85 16.10
C GLY A 199 6.46 17.45 15.57
N GLU A 200 6.37 16.50 16.49
CA GLU A 200 6.54 15.07 16.21
C GLU A 200 5.26 14.32 16.59
N ILE A 201 4.87 13.38 15.73
CA ILE A 201 3.80 12.43 16.00
C ILE A 201 4.43 11.05 16.09
N SER A 202 4.35 10.44 17.28
CA SER A 202 4.92 9.13 17.54
C SER A 202 3.86 8.16 18.04
N GLY A 203 4.10 6.85 17.79
CA GLY A 203 3.23 5.78 18.27
C GLY A 203 3.49 4.48 17.52
N ASN A 204 2.84 3.41 17.93
CA ASN A 204 2.90 2.16 17.21
C ASN A 204 1.77 2.11 16.16
N ILE A 205 2.10 1.94 14.90
CA ILE A 205 1.09 1.76 13.84
C ILE A 205 0.86 0.26 13.64
N GLY A 206 -0.39 -0.14 13.77
CA GLY A 206 -0.88 -1.50 13.57
C GLY A 206 -2.25 -1.53 12.90
N ARG A 207 -2.79 -2.74 12.67
CA ARG A 207 -4.17 -2.89 12.19
C ARG A 207 -5.14 -2.34 13.23
N SER A 208 -6.13 -1.57 12.79
CA SER A 208 -7.15 -1.04 13.69
C SER A 208 -7.95 -2.17 14.35
N PRO A 209 -8.13 -2.16 15.67
CA PRO A 209 -8.96 -3.16 16.36
C PRO A 209 -10.42 -3.14 15.90
N SER A 210 -10.95 -1.97 15.57
CA SER A 210 -12.35 -1.79 15.15
C SER A 210 -12.58 -1.99 13.65
N ASN A 211 -11.53 -1.89 12.82
CA ASN A 211 -11.65 -2.06 11.36
C ASN A 211 -10.34 -2.57 10.77
N ARG A 212 -10.24 -3.87 10.54
CA ARG A 212 -9.04 -4.54 10.01
C ARG A 212 -8.57 -4.03 8.64
N LYS A 213 -9.41 -3.32 7.89
CA LYS A 213 -9.03 -2.68 6.61
C LYS A 213 -8.25 -1.37 6.81
N LYS A 214 -8.24 -0.82 8.04
CA LYS A 214 -7.55 0.42 8.40
C LYS A 214 -6.32 0.14 9.25
N MET A 215 -5.35 1.05 9.16
CA MET A 215 -4.26 1.18 10.12
C MET A 215 -4.65 2.21 11.19
N ALA A 216 -4.08 2.09 12.38
CA ALA A 216 -4.29 3.03 13.48
C ALA A 216 -3.04 3.13 14.36
N VAL A 217 -2.93 4.18 15.14
CA VAL A 217 -2.02 4.21 16.29
C VAL A 217 -2.63 3.29 17.36
N VAL A 218 -1.88 2.26 17.77
CA VAL A 218 -2.35 1.22 18.69
C VAL A 218 -1.52 1.24 19.98
N LYS A 219 -2.15 0.90 21.11
CA LYS A 219 -1.48 0.83 22.40
C LYS A 219 -0.62 -0.43 22.55
N HIS A 220 -1.07 -1.54 21.95
CA HIS A 220 -0.40 -2.83 22.03
C HIS A 220 -0.15 -3.38 20.62
N GLY A 221 1.01 -3.98 20.41
CA GLY A 221 1.43 -4.47 19.10
C GLY A 221 1.78 -3.33 18.13
N GLY A 222 1.72 -3.63 16.82
CA GLY A 222 2.12 -2.67 15.79
C GLY A 222 3.64 -2.47 15.70
N LYS A 223 4.07 -1.49 14.92
CA LYS A 223 5.48 -1.14 14.72
C LYS A 223 5.68 0.34 15.02
N VAL A 224 6.75 0.67 15.73
CA VAL A 224 7.12 2.07 16.04
C VAL A 224 7.11 2.92 14.78
N ALA A 225 6.47 4.07 14.88
CA ALA A 225 6.36 5.07 13.82
C ALA A 225 6.62 6.47 14.38
N LEU A 226 7.35 7.29 13.61
CA LEU A 226 7.65 8.68 13.94
C LEU A 226 7.57 9.53 12.68
N THR A 227 6.75 10.57 12.71
CA THR A 227 6.60 11.59 11.68
C THR A 227 6.88 12.96 12.29
N ARG A 228 7.80 13.74 11.73
CA ARG A 228 7.96 15.15 12.00
C ARG A 228 7.08 15.95 11.07
N PHE A 229 6.41 16.96 11.56
CA PHE A 229 5.58 17.83 10.73
C PHE A 229 5.90 19.30 10.97
N LYS A 230 5.69 20.10 9.93
CA LYS A 230 5.84 21.56 9.97
C LYS A 230 4.75 22.19 9.09
N LEU A 231 4.00 23.12 9.65
CA LEU A 231 3.08 23.96 8.90
C LEU A 231 3.87 24.81 7.90
N VAL A 232 3.51 24.74 6.63
CA VAL A 232 4.11 25.54 5.55
C VAL A 232 3.23 26.76 5.26
N GLU A 233 1.93 26.54 5.11
CA GLU A 233 0.96 27.58 4.77
C GLU A 233 -0.42 27.22 5.31
N SER A 234 -1.21 28.23 5.71
CA SER A 234 -2.58 28.04 6.20
C SER A 234 -3.58 28.79 5.32
N TYR A 235 -4.76 28.20 5.13
CA TYR A 235 -5.81 28.70 4.23
C TYR A 235 -7.09 28.95 5.02
N ALA A 236 -7.36 30.22 5.36
CA ALA A 236 -8.53 30.71 6.08
C ALA A 236 -8.91 29.89 7.35
N GLY A 237 -7.95 29.18 7.96
CA GLY A 237 -8.23 28.30 9.10
C GLY A 237 -8.92 26.97 8.75
N ALA A 238 -9.40 26.81 7.54
CA ALA A 238 -10.13 25.62 7.09
C ALA A 238 -9.22 24.48 6.65
N ALA A 239 -8.07 24.80 6.06
CA ALA A 239 -7.08 23.86 5.58
C ALA A 239 -5.64 24.38 5.75
N SER A 240 -4.66 23.52 5.55
CA SER A 240 -3.25 23.92 5.54
C SER A 240 -2.38 22.97 4.73
N LEU A 241 -1.27 23.49 4.20
CA LEU A 241 -0.17 22.72 3.65
C LEU A 241 0.83 22.40 4.76
N VAL A 242 1.11 21.12 4.95
CA VAL A 242 2.03 20.63 5.98
C VAL A 242 3.15 19.85 5.31
N GLU A 243 4.40 20.16 5.67
CA GLU A 243 5.55 19.32 5.37
C GLU A 243 5.60 18.18 6.38
N CYS A 244 5.75 16.94 5.91
CA CYS A 244 5.93 15.75 6.73
C CYS A 244 7.27 15.08 6.39
N ARG A 245 8.15 14.87 7.39
CA ARG A 245 9.40 14.12 7.26
C ARG A 245 9.32 12.81 8.02
N LEU A 246 9.68 11.72 7.35
CA LEU A 246 9.53 10.37 7.89
C LEU A 246 10.83 9.87 8.50
N ALA A 247 10.82 9.56 9.81
CA ALA A 247 11.85 8.74 10.43
C ALA A 247 11.60 7.23 10.25
N THR A 248 10.38 6.82 9.94
CA THR A 248 9.95 5.44 9.66
C THR A 248 9.01 5.42 8.46
N GLY A 249 8.79 4.26 7.82
CA GLY A 249 7.91 4.14 6.64
C GLY A 249 6.84 3.04 6.84
N ARG A 250 5.90 3.23 7.79
CA ARG A 250 4.82 2.27 8.01
C ARG A 250 3.66 2.51 7.06
N THR A 251 2.90 1.48 6.77
CA THR A 251 1.71 1.56 5.91
C THR A 251 0.80 2.69 6.36
N HIS A 252 0.44 3.59 5.45
CA HIS A 252 -0.41 4.77 5.68
C HIS A 252 0.08 5.74 6.78
N GLN A 253 1.38 5.75 7.11
CA GLN A 253 1.88 6.41 8.32
C GLN A 253 1.48 7.89 8.43
N ILE A 254 1.78 8.73 7.42
CA ILE A 254 1.42 10.15 7.45
C ILE A 254 -0.09 10.31 7.59
N ARG A 255 -0.86 9.56 6.83
CA ARG A 255 -2.32 9.60 6.79
C ARG A 255 -2.93 9.29 8.16
N VAL A 256 -2.44 8.23 8.82
CA VAL A 256 -2.85 7.85 10.19
C VAL A 256 -2.41 8.89 11.20
N HIS A 257 -1.16 9.35 11.16
CA HIS A 257 -0.63 10.33 12.11
C HIS A 257 -1.36 11.67 12.02
N MET A 258 -1.57 12.20 10.80
CA MET A 258 -2.31 13.46 10.62
C MET A 258 -3.77 13.34 11.06
N ALA A 259 -4.41 12.19 10.80
CA ALA A 259 -5.76 11.93 11.30
C ALA A 259 -5.80 11.83 12.84
N THR A 260 -4.81 11.21 13.47
CA THR A 260 -4.69 11.11 14.93
C THR A 260 -4.46 12.49 15.56
N LEU A 261 -3.72 13.37 14.89
CA LEU A 261 -3.54 14.78 15.31
C LEU A 261 -4.82 15.63 15.16
N GLY A 262 -5.88 15.10 14.53
CA GLY A 262 -7.11 15.84 14.25
C GLY A 262 -7.13 16.58 12.92
N HIS A 263 -6.06 16.48 12.15
CA HIS A 263 -5.84 17.15 10.87
C HIS A 263 -5.69 16.14 9.70
N PRO A 264 -6.74 15.33 9.38
CA PRO A 264 -6.63 14.31 8.35
C PRO A 264 -6.36 14.93 6.98
N VAL A 265 -5.68 14.15 6.11
CA VAL A 265 -5.36 14.57 4.74
C VAL A 265 -6.65 14.75 3.92
N ILE A 266 -6.73 15.84 3.18
CA ILE A 266 -7.87 16.13 2.28
C ILE A 266 -7.90 15.08 1.17
N GLY A 267 -9.11 14.67 0.74
CA GLY A 267 -9.31 13.65 -0.29
C GLY A 267 -9.02 12.22 0.16
N ASP A 268 -8.54 12.00 1.41
CA ASP A 268 -8.24 10.64 1.87
C ASP A 268 -9.52 9.80 2.05
N PRO A 269 -9.71 8.74 1.22
CA PRO A 269 -10.95 7.95 1.25
C PRO A 269 -11.10 7.09 2.52
N VAL A 270 -10.00 6.90 3.27
CA VAL A 270 -9.96 6.02 4.44
C VAL A 270 -9.94 6.81 5.75
N TYR A 271 -9.13 7.86 5.84
CA TYR A 271 -8.88 8.63 7.06
C TYR A 271 -9.38 10.08 7.00
N GLY A 272 -9.75 10.57 5.81
CA GLY A 272 -10.04 11.99 5.55
C GLY A 272 -11.16 12.60 6.37
N GLY A 273 -12.05 11.79 6.94
CA GLY A 273 -13.09 12.23 7.84
C GLY A 273 -13.96 13.36 7.24
N GLY A 274 -14.10 13.39 5.91
CA GLY A 274 -14.62 14.48 5.10
C GLY A 274 -16.12 14.69 5.21
N GLY A 275 -16.64 14.84 6.44
CA GLY A 275 -18.02 15.26 6.62
C GLY A 275 -18.25 16.70 6.13
N LYS A 276 -19.48 16.99 5.71
CA LYS A 276 -19.94 18.32 5.26
C LYS A 276 -19.55 19.46 6.22
N GLY A 277 -19.36 19.16 7.52
CA GLY A 277 -18.97 20.15 8.52
C GLY A 277 -17.56 20.74 8.36
N LYS A 278 -16.61 19.98 7.78
CA LYS A 278 -15.23 20.49 7.54
C LYS A 278 -15.14 21.41 6.33
N ARG A 279 -16.16 21.39 5.46
CA ARG A 279 -16.25 22.22 4.25
C ARG A 279 -17.00 23.52 4.47
N LYS A 280 -17.51 23.74 5.69
CA LYS A 280 -18.25 24.95 6.02
C LYS A 280 -17.36 26.17 5.89
N GLY A 281 -17.74 27.09 5.02
CA GLY A 281 -17.00 28.30 4.73
C GLY A 281 -16.04 28.21 3.54
N LEU A 282 -15.97 27.08 2.83
CA LEU A 282 -15.27 26.98 1.57
C LEU A 282 -16.19 27.42 0.42
N SER A 283 -15.58 27.97 -0.64
CA SER A 283 -16.29 28.25 -1.89
C SER A 283 -16.77 26.97 -2.57
N ASP A 284 -17.77 27.10 -3.45
CA ASP A 284 -18.28 26.00 -4.26
C ASP A 284 -17.18 25.40 -5.14
N GLN A 285 -16.23 26.22 -5.60
CA GLN A 285 -15.09 25.79 -6.39
C GLN A 285 -14.15 24.88 -5.58
N ALA A 286 -13.75 25.28 -4.38
CA ALA A 286 -12.92 24.46 -3.50
C ALA A 286 -13.62 23.16 -3.11
N ALA A 287 -14.91 23.23 -2.80
CA ALA A 287 -15.72 22.06 -2.48
C ALA A 287 -15.78 21.05 -3.64
N ALA A 288 -16.00 21.54 -4.88
CA ALA A 288 -16.05 20.71 -6.07
C ALA A 288 -14.68 20.07 -6.38
N GLN A 289 -13.57 20.80 -6.23
CA GLN A 289 -12.23 20.26 -6.41
C GLN A 289 -11.92 19.16 -5.38
N ILE A 290 -12.34 19.33 -4.12
CA ILE A 290 -12.19 18.30 -3.08
C ILE A 290 -13.03 17.06 -3.39
N ASP A 291 -14.25 17.23 -3.93
CA ASP A 291 -15.12 16.12 -4.30
C ASP A 291 -14.59 15.32 -5.49
N ASN A 292 -13.91 16.00 -6.41
CA ASN A 292 -13.28 15.38 -7.57
C ASN A 292 -11.92 14.72 -7.26
N LEU A 293 -11.36 14.98 -6.06
CA LEU A 293 -10.12 14.35 -5.64
C LEU A 293 -10.41 12.93 -5.13
N ASP A 294 -10.08 11.94 -5.94
CA ASP A 294 -10.33 10.51 -5.66
C ASP A 294 -9.21 9.85 -4.81
N HIS A 295 -8.24 10.64 -4.39
CA HIS A 295 -7.07 10.20 -3.60
C HIS A 295 -6.69 11.22 -2.52
N GLN A 296 -5.82 10.80 -1.60
CA GLN A 296 -5.25 11.69 -0.59
C GLN A 296 -4.34 12.76 -1.22
N ALA A 297 -4.54 14.03 -0.87
CA ALA A 297 -3.68 15.15 -1.24
C ALA A 297 -2.34 15.06 -0.50
N LEU A 298 -1.54 14.04 -0.87
CA LEU A 298 -0.25 13.70 -0.28
C LEU A 298 0.76 13.41 -1.39
N HIS A 299 1.88 14.11 -1.36
CA HIS A 299 2.90 14.05 -2.41
C HIS A 299 4.30 13.94 -1.82
N ALA A 300 5.07 12.92 -2.24
CA ALA A 300 6.48 12.73 -1.89
C ALA A 300 7.34 13.69 -2.75
N TYR A 301 7.58 14.89 -2.28
CA TYR A 301 8.22 15.92 -3.07
C TYR A 301 9.75 15.89 -3.03
N LEU A 302 10.34 15.26 -2.01
CA LEU A 302 11.79 15.23 -1.82
C LEU A 302 12.28 13.82 -1.57
N LEU A 303 13.35 13.44 -2.26
CA LEU A 303 14.05 12.18 -2.08
C LEU A 303 15.56 12.40 -2.20
N GLY A 304 16.31 12.05 -1.14
CA GLY A 304 17.76 12.14 -1.11
C GLY A 304 18.42 10.87 -0.60
N PHE A 305 19.47 10.40 -1.30
CA PHE A 305 20.21 9.19 -0.98
C PHE A 305 21.65 9.22 -1.50
N LYS A 306 22.46 8.24 -1.09
CA LYS A 306 23.80 8.00 -1.62
C LYS A 306 23.84 6.62 -2.28
N LEU A 307 24.63 6.48 -3.35
CA LEU A 307 24.98 5.17 -3.91
C LEU A 307 26.39 4.78 -3.48
N ASN A 308 26.67 3.47 -3.50
CA ASN A 308 27.91 2.89 -3.03
C ASN A 308 29.14 3.62 -3.56
N ASN A 309 30.08 3.90 -2.64
CA ASN A 309 31.38 4.51 -2.89
C ASN A 309 31.36 5.85 -3.65
N SER A 310 30.22 6.37 -4.05
CA SER A 310 30.17 7.71 -4.62
C SER A 310 30.19 8.74 -3.48
N LYS A 311 31.00 9.78 -3.63
CA LYS A 311 30.93 10.97 -2.78
C LYS A 311 29.69 11.82 -3.14
N ILE A 312 28.93 11.40 -4.14
CA ILE A 312 27.78 12.10 -4.68
C ILE A 312 26.56 11.82 -3.82
N TYR A 313 25.94 12.89 -3.37
CA TYR A 313 24.61 12.85 -2.76
C TYR A 313 23.57 13.17 -3.82
N TYR A 314 22.71 12.22 -4.12
CA TYR A 314 21.59 12.40 -5.03
C TYR A 314 20.45 13.09 -4.30
N ASN A 315 19.94 14.18 -4.84
CA ASN A 315 18.82 14.91 -4.26
C ASN A 315 17.86 15.32 -5.37
N PHE A 316 16.62 14.88 -5.26
CA PHE A 316 15.56 15.13 -6.22
C PHE A 316 14.39 15.84 -5.56
N ASN A 317 13.80 16.77 -6.30
CA ASN A 317 12.59 17.47 -5.91
C ASN A 317 11.53 17.33 -7.00
N SER A 318 10.29 17.13 -6.60
CA SER A 318 9.12 17.12 -7.49
C SER A 318 8.13 18.21 -7.09
N ILE A 319 7.46 18.79 -8.08
CA ILE A 319 6.41 19.77 -7.86
C ILE A 319 5.10 19.08 -7.51
N LEU A 320 4.21 19.78 -6.80
CA LEU A 320 2.87 19.26 -6.52
C LEU A 320 2.13 18.93 -7.83
N PRO A 321 1.44 17.80 -7.93
CA PRO A 321 0.56 17.47 -9.05
C PRO A 321 -0.49 18.55 -9.28
N ASN A 322 -0.94 18.70 -10.51
CA ASN A 322 -1.85 19.78 -10.91
C ASN A 322 -3.11 19.85 -10.06
N ASP A 323 -3.75 18.72 -9.80
CA ASP A 323 -4.98 18.61 -8.99
C ASP A 323 -4.79 19.10 -7.56
N ILE A 324 -3.68 18.71 -6.89
CA ILE A 324 -3.35 19.18 -5.54
C ILE A 324 -2.95 20.66 -5.58
N ASN A 325 -2.18 21.08 -6.60
CA ASN A 325 -1.74 22.46 -6.71
C ASN A 325 -2.90 23.41 -7.02
N GLU A 326 -3.81 23.05 -7.91
CA GLU A 326 -5.01 23.83 -8.23
C GLU A 326 -5.92 23.99 -6.99
N LEU A 327 -6.13 22.91 -6.25
CA LEU A 327 -6.86 22.96 -4.98
C LEU A 327 -6.18 23.91 -3.99
N LYS A 328 -4.86 23.80 -3.83
CA LYS A 328 -4.05 24.69 -2.97
C LYS A 328 -4.24 26.16 -3.37
N GLU A 329 -4.14 26.49 -4.67
CA GLU A 329 -4.29 27.88 -5.16
C GLU A 329 -5.74 28.40 -5.00
N THR A 330 -6.74 27.51 -5.07
CA THR A 330 -8.12 27.89 -4.77
C THR A 330 -8.29 28.19 -3.28
N LEU A 331 -7.76 27.33 -2.40
CA LEU A 331 -7.83 27.53 -0.95
C LEU A 331 -7.08 28.81 -0.47
N LYS A 332 -6.12 29.31 -1.22
CA LYS A 332 -5.44 30.58 -0.92
C LYS A 332 -6.32 31.81 -1.12
N LYS A 333 -7.39 31.68 -1.91
CA LYS A 333 -8.28 32.79 -2.26
C LYS A 333 -9.52 32.85 -1.33
N GLU A 334 -9.67 31.86 -0.44
CA GLU A 334 -10.74 31.83 0.58
C GLU A 334 -10.45 32.86 1.70
#